data_1568be360a5e18a262129820206ba6b0
#
_entry.id   1568be360a5e18a262129820206ba6b0
#
_cell.length_a   1.000
_cell.length_b   1.000
_cell.length_c   1.000
_cell.angle_alpha   90.00
_cell.angle_beta   90.00
_cell.angle_gamma   90.00
#
_symmetry.space_group_name_H-M   'P 1'
#
loop_
_entity.id
_entity.type
_entity.pdbx_description
1 polymer ?
#
loop_
_entity_poly.entity_id
_entity_poly.type
_entity_poly.pdbx_seq_one_letter_code
_entity_poly.pdbx_strand_id
1 'polypeptide(L)'
;MLSQKRGLRRIAIAVFTGFVGVCAHPVSSHAQTIRIEATTTAMDWDAVALAGGHVFVAGPRWTGFPAPAVGFLTKSKEIEPFPDANWNGWKPGRDATHRFVSVNALHVSPDGMLWVVDTGTPSFGGVPVSAGAKLVRIDPATGHVLRIYPLGPEIAQAGSYIDDIRFNGTHAYLTDAGKAALIVLDIKTGQARRVLDHDASTRARTDRPIIMDGHVVESHLHQPLLVNVDPLEVSPDGKWLYFGPLEGPWSQVPTVLLDDPDVSSADLSAAVQPWADLPPIGGSTMDTTGNLYFTNLKDNGVYRRDISGKITRLISDPRLHWADAPCLAPDGRLWLPIAQLDRLSLFHQGQSHIQQPFLLVSIDPHVTQTRDKP
;
A
#
# COMPACT_ATOMS: atom_id res chain seq x y z
N MET A 1 -32.16 5.31 100.36
CA MET A 1 -31.10 4.49 99.77
C MET A 1 -31.64 4.01 98.38
N LEU A 2 -31.25 4.72 97.37
CA LEU A 2 -31.82 4.57 96.03
C LEU A 2 -30.66 4.06 95.10
N SER A 3 -30.83 2.86 94.58
CA SER A 3 -29.92 2.25 93.57
C SER A 3 -30.38 2.67 92.22
N GLN A 4 -29.51 3.38 91.50
CA GLN A 4 -29.74 3.69 90.10
C GLN A 4 -29.12 2.57 89.21
N LYS A 5 -30.00 1.92 88.42
CA LYS A 5 -29.55 1.03 87.31
C LYS A 5 -29.31 1.85 86.04
N ARG A 6 -28.08 1.88 85.54
CA ARG A 6 -27.73 2.42 84.21
C ARG A 6 -27.99 1.37 83.15
N GLY A 7 -28.91 1.64 82.24
CA GLY A 7 -29.12 0.80 81.04
C GLY A 7 -28.13 1.13 79.95
N LEU A 8 -27.43 0.12 79.48
CA LEU A 8 -26.60 0.19 78.27
C LEU A 8 -27.50 0.10 77.04
N ARG A 9 -27.51 1.15 76.21
CA ARG A 9 -28.07 1.12 74.84
C ARG A 9 -27.01 0.51 73.92
N ARG A 10 -27.31 -0.63 73.28
CA ARG A 10 -26.53 -1.20 72.17
C ARG A 10 -26.90 -0.46 70.89
N ILE A 11 -25.92 0.19 70.27
CA ILE A 11 -26.03 0.75 68.95
C ILE A 11 -25.72 -0.37 67.96
N ALA A 12 -26.66 -0.78 67.14
CA ALA A 12 -26.44 -1.69 66.02
C ALA A 12 -25.96 -0.87 64.83
N ILE A 13 -24.73 -1.09 64.39
CA ILE A 13 -24.19 -0.55 63.12
C ILE A 13 -24.58 -1.53 62.01
N ALA A 14 -25.46 -1.10 61.14
CA ALA A 14 -25.77 -1.83 59.91
C ALA A 14 -24.67 -1.51 58.87
N VAL A 15 -23.88 -2.51 58.53
CA VAL A 15 -22.91 -2.43 57.41
C VAL A 15 -23.67 -2.73 56.12
N PHE A 16 -23.88 -1.70 55.31
CA PHE A 16 -24.36 -1.85 53.92
C PHE A 16 -23.20 -2.23 53.05
N THR A 17 -23.07 -3.49 52.66
CA THR A 17 -22.18 -3.96 51.59
C THR A 17 -22.89 -3.70 50.26
N GLY A 18 -22.54 -2.57 49.63
CA GLY A 18 -22.96 -2.27 48.26
C GLY A 18 -22.23 -3.17 47.28
N PHE A 19 -22.92 -4.13 46.69
CA PHE A 19 -22.46 -4.87 45.51
C PHE A 19 -22.48 -3.93 44.32
N VAL A 20 -21.31 -3.43 43.88
CA VAL A 20 -21.15 -2.79 42.56
C VAL A 20 -21.13 -3.91 41.54
N GLY A 21 -22.27 -4.16 40.94
CA GLY A 21 -22.38 -5.05 39.79
C GLY A 21 -21.65 -4.41 38.59
N VAL A 22 -20.45 -4.88 38.28
CA VAL A 22 -19.79 -4.58 36.99
C VAL A 22 -20.57 -5.31 35.93
N CYS A 23 -21.44 -4.62 35.21
CA CYS A 23 -22.04 -5.11 33.97
C CYS A 23 -20.92 -5.27 32.94
N ALA A 24 -20.30 -6.45 32.90
CA ALA A 24 -19.47 -6.84 31.78
C ALA A 24 -20.40 -7.00 30.57
N HIS A 25 -20.40 -6.00 29.69
CA HIS A 25 -21.01 -6.14 28.38
C HIS A 25 -20.21 -7.23 27.65
N PRO A 26 -20.86 -8.26 27.10
CA PRO A 26 -20.15 -9.23 26.27
C PRO A 26 -19.59 -8.47 25.08
N VAL A 27 -18.29 -8.31 25.00
CA VAL A 27 -17.61 -7.91 23.76
C VAL A 27 -17.85 -9.08 22.81
N SER A 28 -18.80 -8.87 21.89
CA SER A 28 -19.06 -9.82 20.81
C SER A 28 -17.78 -9.90 19.98
N SER A 29 -16.95 -10.93 20.18
CA SER A 29 -15.79 -11.16 19.36
C SER A 29 -16.30 -11.62 17.99
N HIS A 30 -16.52 -10.68 17.08
CA HIS A 30 -16.69 -11.02 15.68
C HIS A 30 -15.35 -11.51 15.16
N ALA A 31 -15.30 -12.72 14.62
CA ALA A 31 -14.12 -13.22 13.93
C ALA A 31 -13.88 -12.36 12.68
N GLN A 32 -12.62 -12.01 12.43
CA GLN A 32 -12.25 -11.33 11.19
C GLN A 32 -12.69 -12.15 9.98
N THR A 33 -13.34 -11.50 9.02
CA THR A 33 -13.85 -12.14 7.81
C THR A 33 -13.38 -11.40 6.57
N ILE A 34 -12.96 -12.17 5.55
CA ILE A 34 -12.69 -11.64 4.22
C ILE A 34 -14.01 -11.53 3.48
N ARG A 35 -14.29 -10.32 2.98
CA ARG A 35 -15.39 -10.09 2.05
C ARG A 35 -14.83 -10.00 0.64
N ILE A 36 -15.35 -10.80 -0.28
CA ILE A 36 -15.03 -10.70 -1.71
C ILE A 36 -15.86 -9.56 -2.30
N GLU A 37 -15.19 -8.54 -2.79
CA GLU A 37 -15.81 -7.34 -3.36
C GLU A 37 -16.03 -7.49 -4.86
N ALA A 38 -15.06 -8.08 -5.56
CA ALA A 38 -15.14 -8.40 -6.97
C ALA A 38 -14.20 -9.56 -7.33
N THR A 39 -14.42 -10.15 -8.50
CA THR A 39 -13.54 -11.16 -9.08
C THR A 39 -13.38 -10.92 -10.57
N THR A 40 -12.22 -11.31 -11.15
CA THR A 40 -11.99 -11.23 -12.58
C THR A 40 -10.99 -12.29 -13.05
N THR A 41 -11.06 -12.64 -14.32
CA THR A 41 -10.03 -13.43 -15.00
C THR A 41 -9.23 -12.57 -16.00
N ALA A 42 -9.59 -11.28 -16.12
CA ALA A 42 -9.09 -10.39 -17.16
C ALA A 42 -7.98 -9.44 -16.70
N MET A 43 -7.83 -9.25 -15.38
CA MET A 43 -6.85 -8.32 -14.81
C MET A 43 -6.17 -9.00 -13.61
N ASP A 44 -4.86 -8.93 -13.57
CA ASP A 44 -4.10 -9.07 -12.35
C ASP A 44 -4.26 -7.75 -11.56
N TRP A 45 -4.95 -7.82 -10.42
CA TRP A 45 -5.22 -6.63 -9.62
C TRP A 45 -3.97 -6.24 -8.84
N ASP A 46 -3.32 -5.16 -9.23
CA ASP A 46 -2.13 -4.66 -8.55
C ASP A 46 -2.46 -3.44 -7.67
N ALA A 47 -3.41 -2.62 -8.12
CA ALA A 47 -3.83 -1.43 -7.39
C ALA A 47 -5.34 -1.29 -7.29
N VAL A 48 -5.79 -0.69 -6.17
CA VAL A 48 -7.18 -0.28 -5.96
C VAL A 48 -7.23 1.12 -5.33
N ALA A 49 -8.17 1.94 -5.77
CA ALA A 49 -8.46 3.25 -5.18
C ALA A 49 -9.97 3.50 -5.15
N LEU A 50 -10.46 4.16 -4.09
CA LEU A 50 -11.87 4.50 -3.93
C LEU A 50 -12.02 6.02 -3.90
N ALA A 51 -12.65 6.59 -4.91
CA ALA A 51 -12.89 8.03 -5.02
C ALA A 51 -14.17 8.32 -5.82
N GLY A 52 -14.82 9.45 -5.57
CA GLY A 52 -16.00 9.89 -6.33
C GLY A 52 -17.16 8.89 -6.35
N GLY A 53 -17.22 7.97 -5.40
CA GLY A 53 -18.24 6.90 -5.36
C GLY A 53 -17.92 5.69 -6.27
N HIS A 54 -16.74 5.64 -6.86
CA HIS A 54 -16.27 4.57 -7.72
C HIS A 54 -15.13 3.79 -7.08
N VAL A 55 -14.96 2.53 -7.49
CA VAL A 55 -13.81 1.69 -7.21
C VAL A 55 -12.97 1.60 -8.48
N PHE A 56 -11.79 2.18 -8.45
CA PHE A 56 -10.83 2.13 -9.53
C PHE A 56 -9.85 0.99 -9.30
N VAL A 57 -9.45 0.34 -10.38
CA VAL A 57 -8.53 -0.80 -10.37
C VAL A 57 -7.50 -0.65 -11.48
N ALA A 58 -6.30 -1.14 -11.24
CA ALA A 58 -5.25 -1.19 -12.24
C ALA A 58 -4.47 -2.50 -12.14
N GLY A 59 -3.79 -2.82 -13.22
CA GLY A 59 -2.87 -3.94 -13.27
C GLY A 59 -1.83 -3.72 -14.37
N PRO A 60 -0.54 -4.03 -14.10
CA PRO A 60 0.53 -3.77 -15.03
C PRO A 60 0.41 -4.64 -16.28
N ARG A 61 0.59 -4.02 -17.44
CA ARG A 61 0.48 -4.69 -18.74
C ARG A 61 1.43 -5.88 -18.92
N TRP A 62 2.58 -5.85 -18.29
CA TRP A 62 3.57 -6.92 -18.39
C TRP A 62 3.10 -8.26 -17.78
N THR A 63 2.05 -8.24 -16.96
CA THR A 63 1.41 -9.47 -16.44
C THR A 63 0.71 -10.27 -17.54
N GLY A 64 0.42 -9.65 -18.70
CA GLY A 64 -0.12 -10.31 -19.88
C GLY A 64 -1.63 -10.47 -19.91
N PHE A 65 -2.37 -9.92 -18.95
CA PHE A 65 -3.84 -9.96 -18.93
C PHE A 65 -4.47 -8.88 -19.81
N PRO A 66 -5.64 -9.15 -20.43
CA PRO A 66 -6.19 -8.32 -21.51
C PRO A 66 -7.00 -7.09 -21.05
N ALA A 67 -7.18 -6.89 -19.74
CA ALA A 67 -7.97 -5.77 -19.22
C ALA A 67 -7.36 -4.40 -19.53
N PRO A 68 -8.12 -3.31 -19.40
CA PRO A 68 -7.57 -1.96 -19.48
C PRO A 68 -6.52 -1.74 -18.40
N ALA A 69 -5.51 -0.89 -18.66
CA ALA A 69 -4.46 -0.56 -17.70
C ALA A 69 -5.04 0.11 -16.44
N VAL A 70 -6.07 0.93 -16.62
CA VAL A 70 -6.90 1.51 -15.54
C VAL A 70 -8.36 1.30 -15.89
N GLY A 71 -9.13 0.81 -14.95
CA GLY A 71 -10.57 0.67 -15.07
C GLY A 71 -11.30 1.08 -13.79
N PHE A 72 -12.61 1.15 -13.88
CA PHE A 72 -13.47 1.22 -12.71
C PHE A 72 -14.47 0.06 -12.71
N LEU A 73 -14.89 -0.35 -11.52
CA LEU A 73 -15.89 -1.40 -11.37
C LEU A 73 -17.28 -0.84 -11.53
N THR A 74 -18.05 -1.41 -12.46
CA THR A 74 -19.48 -1.15 -12.62
C THR A 74 -20.26 -1.74 -11.44
N LYS A 75 -21.56 -1.47 -11.38
CA LYS A 75 -22.47 -2.10 -10.41
C LYS A 75 -22.53 -3.63 -10.55
N SER A 76 -22.35 -4.13 -11.78
CA SER A 76 -22.26 -5.57 -12.09
C SER A 76 -20.87 -6.17 -11.82
N LYS A 77 -19.92 -5.36 -11.32
CA LYS A 77 -18.52 -5.73 -11.04
C LYS A 77 -17.70 -6.03 -12.30
N GLU A 78 -18.13 -5.54 -13.44
CA GLU A 78 -17.35 -5.55 -14.68
C GLU A 78 -16.35 -4.38 -14.68
N ILE A 79 -15.22 -4.55 -15.38
CA ILE A 79 -14.17 -3.55 -15.48
C ILE A 79 -14.40 -2.74 -16.75
N GLU A 80 -14.72 -1.45 -16.62
CA GLU A 80 -14.77 -0.51 -17.73
C GLU A 80 -13.53 0.38 -17.78
N PRO A 81 -13.00 0.71 -18.98
CA PRO A 81 -11.82 1.55 -19.14
C PRO A 81 -12.00 2.94 -18.53
N PHE A 82 -11.03 3.42 -17.75
CA PHE A 82 -11.03 4.76 -17.20
C PHE A 82 -9.71 5.50 -17.53
N PRO A 83 -9.71 6.81 -17.86
CA PRO A 83 -10.88 7.67 -18.06
C PRO A 83 -11.69 7.31 -19.33
N ASP A 84 -11.05 6.66 -20.29
CA ASP A 84 -11.70 6.20 -21.53
C ASP A 84 -10.88 5.11 -22.25
N ALA A 85 -11.41 4.58 -23.35
CA ALA A 85 -10.76 3.56 -24.16
C ALA A 85 -9.50 4.08 -24.90
N ASN A 86 -9.38 5.38 -25.17
CA ASN A 86 -8.21 5.94 -25.85
C ASN A 86 -7.00 5.95 -24.91
N TRP A 87 -7.19 6.37 -23.66
CA TRP A 87 -6.16 6.31 -22.62
C TRP A 87 -5.64 4.88 -22.39
N ASN A 88 -6.52 3.89 -22.49
CA ASN A 88 -6.21 2.47 -22.32
C ASN A 88 -5.76 1.78 -23.62
N GLY A 89 -5.77 2.51 -24.75
CA GLY A 89 -5.54 1.98 -26.09
C GLY A 89 -4.08 1.98 -26.55
N TRP A 90 -3.09 2.10 -25.67
CA TRP A 90 -1.69 2.04 -26.09
C TRP A 90 -1.31 0.65 -26.62
N LYS A 91 -0.47 0.68 -27.67
CA LYS A 91 0.16 -0.51 -28.27
C LYS A 91 1.58 -0.15 -28.68
N PRO A 92 2.51 -1.11 -28.79
CA PRO A 92 3.86 -0.85 -29.30
C PRO A 92 3.84 -0.04 -30.60
N GLY A 93 4.68 1.01 -30.64
CA GLY A 93 4.78 1.94 -31.77
C GLY A 93 3.77 3.09 -31.77
N ARG A 94 2.79 3.12 -30.84
CA ARG A 94 1.90 4.27 -30.68
C ARG A 94 2.48 5.30 -29.71
N ASP A 95 2.18 6.56 -29.94
CA ASP A 95 2.46 7.64 -29.00
C ASP A 95 1.84 7.36 -27.63
N ALA A 96 2.64 7.54 -26.58
CA ALA A 96 2.25 7.26 -25.21
C ALA A 96 1.83 8.52 -24.41
N THR A 97 1.98 9.72 -24.96
CA THR A 97 1.74 10.98 -24.24
C THR A 97 0.39 11.02 -23.53
N HIS A 98 -0.67 10.56 -24.24
CA HIS A 98 -2.05 10.51 -23.74
C HIS A 98 -2.58 9.07 -23.69
N ARG A 99 -1.73 8.10 -23.37
CA ARG A 99 -2.08 6.68 -23.23
C ARG A 99 -1.29 6.03 -22.12
N PHE A 100 -1.94 5.20 -21.36
CA PHE A 100 -1.29 4.37 -20.35
C PHE A 100 -0.51 3.23 -21.01
N VAL A 101 0.75 3.12 -20.65
CA VAL A 101 1.64 2.04 -21.11
C VAL A 101 1.57 0.86 -20.18
N SER A 102 1.88 1.07 -18.90
CA SER A 102 1.87 0.03 -17.86
C SER A 102 1.68 0.71 -16.49
N VAL A 103 0.45 0.70 -16.02
CA VAL A 103 0.10 1.32 -14.74
C VAL A 103 0.40 0.36 -13.61
N ASN A 104 1.10 0.85 -12.58
CA ASN A 104 1.42 0.11 -11.37
C ASN A 104 0.55 0.54 -10.19
N ALA A 105 0.46 1.82 -9.91
CA ALA A 105 -0.25 2.29 -8.73
C ALA A 105 -1.38 3.28 -9.04
N LEU A 106 -2.38 3.25 -8.16
CA LEU A 106 -3.46 4.23 -8.06
C LEU A 106 -3.48 4.80 -6.65
N HIS A 107 -3.58 6.11 -6.53
CA HIS A 107 -3.74 6.74 -5.23
C HIS A 107 -4.71 7.92 -5.28
N VAL A 108 -5.39 8.19 -4.18
CA VAL A 108 -6.27 9.36 -4.05
C VAL A 108 -5.55 10.42 -3.24
N SER A 109 -5.31 11.58 -3.84
CA SER A 109 -4.70 12.70 -3.13
C SER A 109 -5.66 13.33 -2.11
N PRO A 110 -5.17 14.10 -1.11
CA PRO A 110 -6.00 14.71 -0.08
C PRO A 110 -7.15 15.60 -0.60
N ASP A 111 -7.03 16.13 -1.81
CA ASP A 111 -8.08 16.90 -2.49
C ASP A 111 -9.10 16.03 -3.25
N GLY A 112 -9.03 14.70 -3.10
CA GLY A 112 -9.96 13.74 -3.67
C GLY A 112 -9.72 13.36 -5.13
N MET A 113 -8.63 13.81 -5.75
CA MET A 113 -8.30 13.49 -7.13
C MET A 113 -7.61 12.13 -7.24
N LEU A 114 -7.92 11.39 -8.28
CA LEU A 114 -7.25 10.13 -8.61
C LEU A 114 -5.91 10.42 -9.30
N TRP A 115 -4.86 9.79 -8.81
CA TRP A 115 -3.55 9.78 -9.42
C TRP A 115 -3.21 8.39 -9.92
N VAL A 116 -2.70 8.35 -11.14
CA VAL A 116 -2.28 7.14 -11.83
C VAL A 116 -0.78 7.19 -12.03
N VAL A 117 -0.07 6.17 -11.57
CA VAL A 117 1.38 6.01 -11.77
C VAL A 117 1.58 5.07 -12.96
N ASP A 118 2.02 5.62 -14.08
CA ASP A 118 2.37 4.86 -15.28
C ASP A 118 3.89 4.71 -15.35
N THR A 119 4.38 3.49 -15.15
CA THR A 119 5.81 3.18 -15.23
C THR A 119 6.39 3.46 -16.62
N GLY A 120 5.52 3.50 -17.64
CA GLY A 120 5.93 3.66 -19.03
C GLY A 120 6.68 2.46 -19.61
N THR A 121 6.77 1.36 -18.86
CA THR A 121 7.57 0.20 -19.21
C THR A 121 6.69 -0.98 -19.61
N PRO A 122 6.65 -1.38 -20.88
CA PRO A 122 5.75 -2.45 -21.34
C PRO A 122 6.15 -3.85 -20.88
N SER A 123 7.37 -4.01 -20.34
CA SER A 123 7.89 -5.27 -19.81
C SER A 123 8.57 -5.04 -18.47
N PHE A 124 8.46 -5.99 -17.55
CA PHE A 124 9.13 -5.92 -16.25
C PHE A 124 10.64 -5.74 -16.40
N GLY A 125 11.24 -4.78 -15.68
CA GLY A 125 12.67 -4.47 -15.75
C GLY A 125 13.13 -3.86 -17.07
N GLY A 126 12.22 -3.48 -17.95
CA GLY A 126 12.53 -2.94 -19.28
C GLY A 126 12.91 -1.46 -19.28
N VAL A 127 12.86 -0.86 -20.46
CA VAL A 127 13.11 0.58 -20.67
C VAL A 127 11.77 1.29 -20.85
N PRO A 128 11.51 2.39 -20.15
CA PRO A 128 10.34 3.20 -20.41
C PRO A 128 10.30 3.67 -21.86
N VAL A 129 9.13 3.55 -22.51
CA VAL A 129 8.96 4.08 -23.86
C VAL A 129 8.90 5.61 -23.84
N SER A 130 9.22 6.26 -24.95
CA SER A 130 9.17 7.72 -25.05
C SER A 130 7.79 8.24 -24.61
N ALA A 131 7.76 9.24 -23.72
CA ALA A 131 6.56 9.81 -23.09
C ALA A 131 5.69 8.78 -22.34
N GLY A 132 6.21 7.59 -22.07
CA GLY A 132 5.49 6.53 -21.38
C GLY A 132 5.40 6.74 -19.87
N ALA A 133 6.54 6.95 -19.22
CA ALA A 133 6.59 7.18 -17.78
C ALA A 133 5.98 8.54 -17.41
N LYS A 134 4.95 8.54 -16.59
CA LYS A 134 4.21 9.74 -16.21
C LYS A 134 3.28 9.50 -15.03
N LEU A 135 2.92 10.61 -14.37
CA LEU A 135 1.79 10.62 -13.45
C LEU A 135 0.62 11.34 -14.13
N VAL A 136 -0.58 10.83 -13.91
CA VAL A 136 -1.79 11.44 -14.48
C VAL A 136 -2.77 11.74 -13.33
N ARG A 137 -3.11 13.02 -13.15
CA ARG A 137 -4.10 13.48 -12.19
C ARG A 137 -5.45 13.62 -12.87
N ILE A 138 -6.46 12.94 -12.34
CA ILE A 138 -7.78 12.78 -12.99
C ILE A 138 -8.87 13.11 -11.96
N ASP A 139 -9.91 13.81 -12.40
CA ASP A 139 -11.14 13.94 -11.64
C ASP A 139 -11.89 12.60 -11.67
N PRO A 140 -12.04 11.91 -10.50
CA PRO A 140 -12.62 10.58 -10.46
C PRO A 140 -14.13 10.54 -10.79
N ALA A 141 -14.83 11.68 -10.68
CA ALA A 141 -16.27 11.74 -10.96
C ALA A 141 -16.56 11.92 -12.44
N THR A 142 -15.69 12.61 -13.17
CA THR A 142 -15.93 13.00 -14.57
C THR A 142 -15.00 12.32 -15.56
N GLY A 143 -13.90 11.74 -15.11
CA GLY A 143 -12.83 11.22 -15.97
C GLY A 143 -11.99 12.31 -16.63
N HIS A 144 -12.19 13.59 -16.26
CA HIS A 144 -11.41 14.67 -16.86
C HIS A 144 -9.96 14.61 -16.38
N VAL A 145 -9.01 14.52 -17.33
CA VAL A 145 -7.58 14.58 -17.05
C VAL A 145 -7.20 16.01 -16.74
N LEU A 146 -6.86 16.28 -15.49
CA LEU A 146 -6.55 17.62 -14.98
C LEU A 146 -5.10 18.01 -15.30
N ARG A 147 -4.17 17.07 -15.18
CA ARG A 147 -2.75 17.32 -15.46
C ARG A 147 -1.99 16.01 -15.71
N ILE A 148 -1.00 16.10 -16.60
CA ILE A 148 0.01 15.06 -16.83
C ILE A 148 1.34 15.59 -16.34
N TYR A 149 2.08 14.77 -15.60
CA TYR A 149 3.44 15.04 -15.13
C TYR A 149 4.36 14.04 -15.82
N PRO A 150 5.05 14.42 -16.90
CA PRO A 150 5.99 13.53 -17.57
C PRO A 150 7.18 13.25 -16.64
N LEU A 151 7.60 11.99 -16.59
CA LEU A 151 8.82 11.58 -15.93
C LEU A 151 9.86 11.28 -17.03
N GLY A 152 10.71 12.27 -17.30
CA GLY A 152 11.73 12.16 -18.33
C GLY A 152 12.81 11.10 -18.01
N PRO A 153 13.73 10.84 -18.93
CA PRO A 153 14.75 9.81 -18.76
C PRO A 153 15.74 10.12 -17.60
N GLU A 154 15.79 11.34 -17.13
CA GLU A 154 16.52 11.74 -15.91
C GLU A 154 15.82 11.26 -14.64
N ILE A 155 14.51 10.99 -14.70
CA ILE A 155 13.70 10.48 -13.59
C ILE A 155 13.43 9.00 -13.78
N ALA A 156 12.74 8.61 -14.85
CA ALA A 156 12.44 7.23 -15.21
C ALA A 156 13.53 6.69 -16.14
N GLN A 157 14.58 6.15 -15.56
CA GLN A 157 15.76 5.63 -16.25
C GLN A 157 15.52 4.25 -16.87
N ALA A 158 16.43 3.76 -17.70
CA ALA A 158 16.39 2.37 -18.17
C ALA A 158 16.47 1.41 -16.97
N GLY A 159 15.45 0.55 -16.83
CA GLY A 159 15.29 -0.35 -15.69
C GLY A 159 14.62 0.27 -14.46
N SER A 160 14.19 1.54 -14.51
CA SER A 160 13.33 2.11 -13.49
C SER A 160 11.97 1.41 -13.45
N TYR A 161 11.44 1.28 -12.26
CA TYR A 161 10.08 0.85 -12.01
C TYR A 161 9.48 1.82 -10.98
N ILE A 162 8.84 2.89 -11.49
CA ILE A 162 8.18 3.89 -10.64
C ILE A 162 6.96 3.22 -10.04
N ASP A 163 6.96 3.07 -8.72
CA ASP A 163 6.05 2.18 -8.04
C ASP A 163 4.87 2.92 -7.43
N ASP A 164 5.00 3.40 -6.23
CA ASP A 164 3.89 3.97 -5.47
C ASP A 164 4.07 5.48 -5.24
N ILE A 165 3.02 6.16 -4.77
CA ILE A 165 2.98 7.61 -4.57
C ILE A 165 2.28 7.97 -3.26
N ARG A 166 2.85 8.94 -2.51
CA ARG A 166 2.21 9.58 -1.35
C ARG A 166 2.33 11.10 -1.44
N PHE A 167 1.45 11.81 -0.75
CA PHE A 167 1.31 13.27 -0.84
C PHE A 167 1.58 13.95 0.50
N ASN A 168 2.25 15.11 0.42
CA ASN A 168 2.48 16.00 1.55
C ASN A 168 2.41 17.47 1.10
N GLY A 169 1.30 18.15 1.35
CA GLY A 169 1.10 19.52 0.94
C GLY A 169 1.24 19.73 -0.57
N THR A 170 2.29 20.42 -1.00
CA THR A 170 2.59 20.69 -2.41
C THR A 170 3.54 19.70 -3.04
N HIS A 171 3.96 18.69 -2.32
CA HIS A 171 4.87 17.65 -2.81
C HIS A 171 4.20 16.28 -2.89
N ALA A 172 4.70 15.46 -3.80
CA ALA A 172 4.45 14.03 -3.83
C ALA A 172 5.78 13.29 -3.83
N TYR A 173 5.80 12.16 -3.12
CA TYR A 173 6.95 11.27 -3.04
C TYR A 173 6.61 9.97 -3.73
N LEU A 174 7.54 9.47 -4.55
CA LEU A 174 7.41 8.20 -5.24
C LEU A 174 8.63 7.33 -4.97
N THR A 175 8.46 6.05 -5.21
CA THR A 175 9.53 5.06 -5.14
C THR A 175 9.94 4.62 -6.55
N ASP A 176 11.22 4.27 -6.71
CA ASP A 176 11.73 3.58 -7.90
C ASP A 176 12.27 2.22 -7.48
N ALA A 177 11.42 1.22 -7.53
CA ALA A 177 11.72 -0.15 -7.14
C ALA A 177 12.74 -0.83 -8.07
N GLY A 178 12.90 -0.31 -9.30
CA GLY A 178 13.87 -0.79 -10.25
C GLY A 178 15.27 -0.20 -10.09
N LYS A 179 15.38 1.11 -9.79
CA LYS A 179 16.63 1.87 -9.76
C LYS A 179 16.94 2.53 -8.42
N ALA A 180 16.40 1.99 -7.35
CA ALA A 180 16.76 2.31 -5.97
C ALA A 180 16.83 3.83 -5.67
N ALA A 181 15.73 4.56 -5.86
CA ALA A 181 15.65 5.98 -5.51
C ALA A 181 14.28 6.35 -4.97
N LEU A 182 14.23 7.43 -4.20
CA LEU A 182 13.00 8.18 -4.03
C LEU A 182 12.92 9.27 -5.10
N ILE A 183 11.70 9.65 -5.47
CA ILE A 183 11.44 10.76 -6.38
C ILE A 183 10.58 11.77 -5.63
N VAL A 184 11.00 13.03 -5.66
CA VAL A 184 10.24 14.15 -5.11
C VAL A 184 9.67 14.96 -6.27
N LEU A 185 8.35 15.11 -6.31
CA LEU A 185 7.62 15.90 -7.29
C LEU A 185 7.06 17.15 -6.61
N ASP A 186 7.41 18.33 -7.08
CA ASP A 186 6.66 19.55 -6.82
C ASP A 186 5.39 19.55 -7.69
N ILE A 187 4.23 19.36 -7.06
CA ILE A 187 2.93 19.24 -7.76
C ILE A 187 2.57 20.55 -8.47
N LYS A 188 2.99 21.70 -7.92
CA LYS A 188 2.66 23.01 -8.47
C LYS A 188 3.44 23.28 -9.76
N THR A 189 4.75 23.11 -9.76
CA THR A 189 5.63 23.33 -10.91
C THR A 189 5.62 22.17 -11.88
N GLY A 190 5.51 20.93 -11.39
CA GLY A 190 5.66 19.69 -12.13
C GLY A 190 7.10 19.22 -12.24
N GLN A 191 8.03 19.88 -11.54
CA GLN A 191 9.42 19.44 -11.49
C GLN A 191 9.57 18.24 -10.58
N ALA A 192 10.25 17.21 -11.08
CA ALA A 192 10.60 16.01 -10.33
C ALA A 192 12.12 15.88 -10.20
N ARG A 193 12.59 15.29 -9.12
CA ARG A 193 14.01 14.99 -8.91
C ARG A 193 14.19 13.65 -8.19
N ARG A 194 15.27 12.95 -8.52
CA ARG A 194 15.70 11.73 -7.81
C ARG A 194 16.48 12.13 -6.56
N VAL A 195 16.23 11.45 -5.46
CA VAL A 195 16.94 11.61 -4.20
C VAL A 195 17.21 10.26 -3.58
N LEU A 196 18.19 10.17 -2.68
CA LEU A 196 18.67 8.90 -2.12
C LEU A 196 18.92 7.85 -3.21
N ASP A 197 19.46 8.33 -4.36
CA ASP A 197 19.70 7.53 -5.54
C ASP A 197 20.82 6.53 -5.25
N HIS A 198 20.52 5.24 -5.36
CA HIS A 198 21.39 4.15 -4.93
C HIS A 198 21.92 4.24 -3.48
N ASP A 199 21.19 4.90 -2.59
CA ASP A 199 21.48 4.92 -1.16
C ASP A 199 21.29 3.53 -0.53
N ALA A 200 21.96 3.27 0.58
CA ALA A 200 21.82 2.00 1.31
C ALA A 200 20.38 1.75 1.79
N SER A 201 19.62 2.82 2.08
CA SER A 201 18.23 2.77 2.55
C SER A 201 17.22 2.47 1.43
N THR A 202 17.58 2.72 0.17
CA THR A 202 16.71 2.49 -0.99
C THR A 202 17.01 1.21 -1.72
N ARG A 203 18.18 0.59 -1.48
CA ARG A 203 18.58 -0.65 -2.17
C ARG A 203 18.01 -1.91 -1.54
N ALA A 204 17.64 -2.86 -2.40
CA ALA A 204 17.30 -4.21 -2.02
C ALA A 204 18.44 -4.91 -1.26
N ARG A 205 18.08 -5.77 -0.33
CA ARG A 205 19.01 -6.48 0.53
C ARG A 205 19.15 -7.95 0.12
N THR A 206 20.36 -8.35 -0.22
CA THR A 206 20.64 -9.73 -0.64
C THR A 206 20.62 -10.74 0.51
N ASP A 207 20.70 -10.27 1.77
CA ASP A 207 20.61 -11.10 2.98
C ASP A 207 19.18 -11.29 3.50
N ARG A 208 18.18 -10.70 2.80
CA ARG A 208 16.75 -10.80 3.14
C ARG A 208 15.93 -11.26 1.93
N PRO A 209 15.97 -12.55 1.57
CA PRO A 209 15.23 -13.03 0.40
C PRO A 209 13.72 -12.94 0.63
N ILE A 210 12.99 -12.64 -0.44
CA ILE A 210 11.53 -12.73 -0.47
C ILE A 210 11.17 -14.22 -0.49
N ILE A 211 10.44 -14.68 0.53
CA ILE A 211 10.06 -16.10 0.66
C ILE A 211 8.54 -16.18 0.68
N MET A 212 7.98 -16.93 -0.29
CA MET A 212 6.56 -17.24 -0.38
C MET A 212 6.34 -18.75 -0.47
N ASP A 213 5.33 -19.27 0.22
CA ASP A 213 5.00 -20.70 0.28
C ASP A 213 6.24 -21.60 0.60
N GLY A 214 7.20 -21.06 1.35
CA GLY A 214 8.45 -21.73 1.74
C GLY A 214 9.55 -21.73 0.67
N HIS A 215 9.37 -21.04 -0.45
CA HIS A 215 10.36 -20.91 -1.53
C HIS A 215 10.84 -19.48 -1.68
N VAL A 216 12.12 -19.31 -2.03
CA VAL A 216 12.65 -18.01 -2.44
C VAL A 216 12.02 -17.65 -3.78
N VAL A 217 11.44 -16.46 -3.87
CA VAL A 217 10.93 -15.94 -5.14
C VAL A 217 12.12 -15.58 -6.03
N GLU A 218 12.13 -16.14 -7.23
CA GLU A 218 13.22 -15.96 -8.20
C GLU A 218 12.77 -15.08 -9.37
N SER A 219 13.71 -14.30 -9.90
CA SER A 219 13.54 -13.61 -11.18
C SER A 219 13.64 -14.60 -12.36
N HIS A 220 13.32 -14.12 -13.55
CA HIS A 220 13.52 -14.88 -14.80
C HIS A 220 14.98 -15.30 -15.07
N LEU A 221 15.92 -14.77 -14.32
CA LEU A 221 17.34 -15.13 -14.38
C LEU A 221 17.73 -16.22 -13.37
N HIS A 222 16.75 -16.83 -12.70
CA HIS A 222 16.97 -17.83 -11.64
C HIS A 222 17.84 -17.31 -10.49
N GLN A 223 17.74 -16.03 -10.21
CA GLN A 223 18.36 -15.39 -9.05
C GLN A 223 17.26 -14.91 -8.11
N PRO A 224 17.52 -14.83 -6.80
CA PRO A 224 16.55 -14.22 -5.87
C PRO A 224 16.04 -12.90 -6.41
N LEU A 225 14.73 -12.71 -6.39
CA LEU A 225 14.10 -11.45 -6.77
C LEU A 225 14.53 -10.37 -5.78
N LEU A 226 15.09 -9.29 -6.30
CA LEU A 226 15.49 -8.10 -5.54
C LEU A 226 14.61 -6.95 -5.99
N VAL A 227 13.88 -6.36 -5.04
CA VAL A 227 13.01 -5.20 -5.25
C VAL A 227 13.52 -4.08 -4.37
N ASN A 228 14.02 -3.00 -4.98
CA ASN A 228 14.53 -1.86 -4.22
C ASN A 228 13.40 -1.16 -3.47
N VAL A 229 13.57 0.12 -3.12
CA VAL A 229 12.54 0.88 -2.41
C VAL A 229 11.21 0.82 -3.16
N ASP A 230 10.20 0.30 -2.48
CA ASP A 230 8.91 -0.06 -3.04
C ASP A 230 7.79 0.59 -2.20
N PRO A 231 7.45 0.12 -0.99
CA PRO A 231 6.43 0.77 -0.19
C PRO A 231 6.94 2.07 0.46
N LEU A 232 6.04 3.03 0.59
CA LEU A 232 6.28 4.28 1.29
C LEU A 232 5.03 4.80 1.99
N GLU A 233 5.21 5.58 3.08
CA GLU A 233 4.12 6.27 3.77
C GLU A 233 4.57 7.63 4.30
N VAL A 234 3.67 8.60 4.31
CA VAL A 234 3.90 9.90 4.97
C VAL A 234 3.29 9.86 6.36
N SER A 235 4.02 10.34 7.37
CA SER A 235 3.47 10.48 8.72
C SER A 235 2.25 11.41 8.74
N PRO A 236 1.25 11.20 9.63
CA PRO A 236 0.04 12.03 9.67
C PRO A 236 0.29 13.52 9.87
N ASP A 237 1.39 13.87 10.53
CA ASP A 237 1.81 15.27 10.73
C ASP A 237 2.66 15.83 9.57
N GLY A 238 2.89 15.01 8.53
CA GLY A 238 3.64 15.37 7.34
C GLY A 238 5.14 15.54 7.53
N LYS A 239 5.71 15.22 8.72
CA LYS A 239 7.12 15.50 9.01
C LYS A 239 8.09 14.41 8.57
N TRP A 240 7.60 13.19 8.37
CA TRP A 240 8.42 12.03 8.05
C TRP A 240 7.89 11.30 6.82
N LEU A 241 8.79 10.88 5.97
CA LEU A 241 8.56 9.85 4.98
C LEU A 241 9.13 8.55 5.51
N TYR A 242 8.31 7.49 5.58
CA TYR A 242 8.67 6.11 5.88
C TYR A 242 8.78 5.35 4.58
N PHE A 243 9.84 4.57 4.39
CA PHE A 243 10.07 3.83 3.15
C PHE A 243 11.04 2.68 3.37
N GLY A 244 11.06 1.74 2.46
CA GLY A 244 12.03 0.65 2.49
C GLY A 244 12.02 -0.17 1.20
N PRO A 245 13.05 -1.02 0.99
CA PRO A 245 12.95 -2.06 -0.02
C PRO A 245 11.80 -3.01 0.34
N LEU A 246 11.26 -3.73 -0.65
CA LEU A 246 10.12 -4.63 -0.46
C LEU A 246 10.34 -5.61 0.69
N GLU A 247 11.55 -6.15 0.83
CA GLU A 247 11.93 -7.09 1.89
C GLU A 247 12.26 -6.43 3.24
N GLY A 248 12.17 -5.09 3.31
CA GLY A 248 12.58 -4.33 4.50
C GLY A 248 14.11 -4.34 4.74
N PRO A 249 14.61 -3.76 5.85
CA PRO A 249 13.86 -3.00 6.84
C PRO A 249 13.45 -1.61 6.31
N TRP A 250 12.51 -0.97 7.01
CA TRP A 250 12.09 0.38 6.66
C TRP A 250 12.90 1.45 7.39
N SER A 251 13.13 2.52 6.67
CA SER A 251 13.79 3.74 7.11
C SER A 251 12.80 4.91 7.21
N GLN A 252 13.22 6.00 7.82
CA GLN A 252 12.50 7.27 7.82
C GLN A 252 13.46 8.42 7.51
N VAL A 253 12.92 9.46 6.88
CA VAL A 253 13.66 10.70 6.58
C VAL A 253 12.74 11.91 6.78
N PRO A 254 13.26 13.08 7.30
CA PRO A 254 12.45 14.28 7.45
C PRO A 254 12.01 14.82 6.08
N THR A 255 10.69 15.04 5.90
CA THR A 255 10.14 15.53 4.63
C THR A 255 10.67 16.91 4.27
N VAL A 256 10.94 17.77 5.26
CA VAL A 256 11.51 19.10 5.03
C VAL A 256 12.85 19.06 4.29
N LEU A 257 13.65 18.01 4.49
CA LEU A 257 14.91 17.81 3.75
C LEU A 257 14.69 17.25 2.36
N LEU A 258 13.63 16.45 2.19
CA LEU A 258 13.21 15.98 0.87
C LEU A 258 12.67 17.12 0.02
N ASP A 259 11.94 18.06 0.61
CA ASP A 259 11.29 19.15 -0.10
C ASP A 259 12.28 20.24 -0.55
N ASP A 260 13.41 20.38 0.15
CA ASP A 260 14.44 21.38 -0.13
C ASP A 260 15.39 20.87 -1.25
N PRO A 261 15.36 21.49 -2.44
CA PRO A 261 16.24 21.09 -3.54
C PRO A 261 17.73 21.40 -3.30
N ASP A 262 18.04 22.27 -2.34
CA ASP A 262 19.41 22.69 -2.05
C ASP A 262 20.13 21.79 -1.05
N VAL A 263 19.42 20.84 -0.42
CA VAL A 263 20.02 19.82 0.47
C VAL A 263 20.91 18.89 -0.34
N SER A 264 22.16 18.75 0.08
CA SER A 264 23.10 17.86 -0.58
C SER A 264 22.70 16.38 -0.43
N SER A 265 23.05 15.54 -1.42
CA SER A 265 22.81 14.09 -1.33
C SER A 265 23.46 13.45 -0.09
N ALA A 266 24.61 13.98 0.35
CA ALA A 266 25.32 13.49 1.53
C ALA A 266 24.57 13.82 2.82
N ASP A 267 24.06 15.07 2.95
CA ASP A 267 23.29 15.50 4.13
C ASP A 267 21.96 14.76 4.20
N LEU A 268 21.32 14.54 3.05
CA LEU A 268 20.06 13.78 2.99
C LEU A 268 20.28 12.32 3.39
N SER A 269 21.33 11.67 2.88
CA SER A 269 21.70 10.29 3.27
C SER A 269 22.01 10.18 4.76
N ALA A 270 22.73 11.17 5.32
CA ALA A 270 23.05 11.22 6.75
C ALA A 270 21.83 11.44 7.65
N ALA A 271 20.74 12.01 7.11
CA ALA A 271 19.49 12.25 7.83
C ALA A 271 18.55 11.03 7.86
N VAL A 272 18.83 10.00 7.06
CA VAL A 272 18.04 8.75 7.07
C VAL A 272 18.25 8.01 8.38
N GLN A 273 17.17 7.57 8.99
CA GLN A 273 17.17 6.84 10.26
C GLN A 273 16.42 5.50 10.10
N PRO A 274 16.82 4.43 10.80
CA PRO A 274 16.02 3.23 10.91
C PRO A 274 14.64 3.55 11.51
N TRP A 275 13.58 2.93 10.98
CA TRP A 275 12.22 3.12 11.50
C TRP A 275 11.59 1.83 12.01
N ALA A 276 11.55 0.79 11.20
CA ALA A 276 10.95 -0.48 11.60
C ALA A 276 11.56 -1.66 10.83
N ASP A 277 11.79 -2.77 11.53
CA ASP A 277 12.16 -4.04 10.91
C ASP A 277 10.87 -4.78 10.51
N LEU A 278 10.40 -4.54 9.29
CA LEU A 278 9.20 -5.16 8.72
C LEU A 278 9.60 -6.34 7.82
N PRO A 279 8.71 -7.35 7.68
CA PRO A 279 8.90 -8.46 6.74
C PRO A 279 8.78 -7.98 5.28
N PRO A 280 9.00 -8.85 4.29
CA PRO A 280 8.59 -8.56 2.91
C PRO A 280 7.10 -8.23 2.83
N ILE A 281 6.76 -7.09 2.25
CA ILE A 281 5.39 -6.60 2.16
C ILE A 281 5.00 -6.28 0.72
N GLY A 282 3.80 -6.69 0.30
CA GLY A 282 3.27 -6.40 -1.04
C GLY A 282 2.79 -4.95 -1.16
N GLY A 283 2.36 -4.34 -0.05
CA GLY A 283 1.96 -2.95 -0.04
C GLY A 283 1.49 -2.47 1.32
N SER A 284 1.31 -1.16 1.44
CA SER A 284 0.94 -0.51 2.70
C SER A 284 -0.08 0.62 2.52
N THR A 285 -0.71 0.98 3.63
CA THR A 285 -1.48 2.23 3.77
C THR A 285 -1.47 2.68 5.22
N MET A 286 -1.45 3.99 5.46
CA MET A 286 -1.45 4.56 6.80
C MET A 286 -2.73 5.35 7.06
N ASP A 287 -3.30 5.18 8.25
CA ASP A 287 -4.45 5.99 8.66
C ASP A 287 -4.03 7.35 9.26
N THR A 288 -4.99 8.23 9.45
CA THR A 288 -4.77 9.57 10.01
C THR A 288 -4.29 9.58 11.45
N THR A 289 -4.31 8.45 12.14
CA THR A 289 -3.81 8.29 13.51
C THR A 289 -2.41 7.68 13.57
N GLY A 290 -1.83 7.33 12.40
CA GLY A 290 -0.48 6.79 12.27
C GLY A 290 -0.37 5.28 12.43
N ASN A 291 -1.49 4.55 12.35
CA ASN A 291 -1.41 3.11 12.20
C ASN A 291 -1.04 2.76 10.76
N LEU A 292 0.03 1.99 10.61
CA LEU A 292 0.41 1.38 9.34
C LEU A 292 -0.32 0.04 9.19
N TYR A 293 -1.05 -0.12 8.11
CA TYR A 293 -1.59 -1.40 7.66
C TYR A 293 -0.72 -1.91 6.52
N PHE A 294 -0.30 -3.15 6.59
CA PHE A 294 0.58 -3.73 5.58
C PHE A 294 0.28 -5.22 5.36
N THR A 295 0.57 -5.68 4.17
CA THR A 295 0.46 -7.09 3.79
C THR A 295 1.79 -7.78 4.01
N ASN A 296 1.79 -8.99 4.55
CA ASN A 296 2.99 -9.78 4.76
C ASN A 296 3.00 -10.95 3.77
N LEU A 297 3.92 -10.90 2.83
CA LEU A 297 4.04 -11.91 1.77
C LEU A 297 4.36 -13.30 2.31
N LYS A 298 5.11 -13.37 3.41
CA LYS A 298 5.59 -14.64 3.98
C LYS A 298 4.48 -15.56 4.49
N ASP A 299 3.36 -15.00 4.98
CA ASP A 299 2.28 -15.77 5.62
C ASP A 299 0.88 -15.42 5.11
N ASN A 300 0.80 -14.74 3.95
CA ASN A 300 -0.47 -14.27 3.37
C ASN A 300 -1.30 -13.52 4.41
N GLY A 301 -0.65 -12.64 5.18
CA GLY A 301 -1.22 -11.95 6.32
C GLY A 301 -1.44 -10.47 6.08
N VAL A 302 -2.40 -9.89 6.81
CA VAL A 302 -2.56 -8.45 6.94
C VAL A 302 -2.28 -8.07 8.38
N TYR A 303 -1.48 -7.04 8.57
CA TYR A 303 -0.97 -6.59 9.85
C TYR A 303 -1.24 -5.11 10.06
N ARG A 304 -1.29 -4.71 11.32
CA ARG A 304 -1.29 -3.32 11.75
C ARG A 304 -0.10 -3.07 12.68
N ARG A 305 0.70 -2.06 12.38
CA ARG A 305 1.67 -1.47 13.30
C ARG A 305 1.08 -0.18 13.85
N ASP A 306 0.85 -0.10 15.15
CA ASP A 306 0.33 1.12 15.78
C ASP A 306 1.46 2.15 16.03
N ILE A 307 1.07 3.36 16.47
CA ILE A 307 2.00 4.47 16.72
C ILE A 307 3.05 4.13 17.79
N SER A 308 2.77 3.18 18.68
CA SER A 308 3.75 2.70 19.69
C SER A 308 4.77 1.73 19.10
N GLY A 309 4.60 1.31 17.85
CA GLY A 309 5.42 0.30 17.18
C GLY A 309 4.96 -1.13 17.39
N LYS A 310 3.85 -1.36 18.09
CA LYS A 310 3.30 -2.71 18.30
C LYS A 310 2.68 -3.22 17.01
N ILE A 311 3.14 -4.40 16.58
CA ILE A 311 2.61 -5.09 15.41
C ILE A 311 1.56 -6.11 15.84
N THR A 312 0.40 -6.08 15.21
CA THR A 312 -0.72 -6.99 15.45
C THR A 312 -1.17 -7.59 14.13
N ARG A 313 -1.22 -8.92 14.04
CA ARG A 313 -1.81 -9.60 12.88
C ARG A 313 -3.33 -9.47 12.95
N LEU A 314 -3.92 -8.91 11.89
CA LEU A 314 -5.37 -8.78 11.74
C LEU A 314 -5.97 -10.09 11.23
N ILE A 315 -5.36 -10.65 10.19
CA ILE A 315 -5.77 -11.90 9.55
C ILE A 315 -4.59 -12.55 8.83
N SER A 316 -4.64 -13.86 8.63
CA SER A 316 -3.83 -14.61 7.67
C SER A 316 -4.74 -15.64 6.99
N ASP A 317 -4.73 -15.64 5.65
CA ASP A 317 -5.61 -16.51 4.85
C ASP A 317 -4.93 -16.79 3.50
N PRO A 318 -4.89 -18.04 3.02
CA PRO A 318 -4.26 -18.39 1.74
C PRO A 318 -4.80 -17.62 0.53
N ARG A 319 -6.03 -17.08 0.62
CA ARG A 319 -6.62 -16.23 -0.42
C ARG A 319 -5.97 -14.86 -0.55
N LEU A 320 -5.19 -14.42 0.45
CA LEU A 320 -4.47 -13.15 0.46
C LEU A 320 -3.05 -13.28 -0.13
N HIS A 321 -2.86 -14.21 -1.06
CA HIS A 321 -1.57 -14.51 -1.65
C HIS A 321 -1.07 -13.34 -2.51
N TRP A 322 0.05 -12.75 -2.10
CA TRP A 322 0.58 -11.49 -2.64
C TRP A 322 -0.53 -10.44 -2.76
N ALA A 323 -1.17 -10.12 -1.62
CA ALA A 323 -2.04 -8.96 -1.56
C ALA A 323 -1.18 -7.71 -1.71
N ASP A 324 -1.47 -6.91 -2.74
CA ASP A 324 -0.71 -5.72 -3.09
C ASP A 324 -1.29 -4.45 -2.46
N ALA A 325 -1.11 -3.30 -3.07
CA ALA A 325 -1.41 -1.95 -2.60
C ALA A 325 -2.76 -1.81 -1.86
N PRO A 326 -2.80 -1.96 -0.52
CA PRO A 326 -4.03 -1.84 0.24
C PRO A 326 -4.54 -0.40 0.25
N CYS A 327 -5.86 -0.23 0.26
CA CYS A 327 -6.52 1.06 0.33
C CYS A 327 -7.52 1.12 1.47
N LEU A 328 -7.42 2.14 2.33
CA LEU A 328 -8.46 2.44 3.32
C LEU A 328 -9.63 3.13 2.64
N ALA A 329 -10.77 2.47 2.63
CA ALA A 329 -12.01 3.00 2.07
C ALA A 329 -12.68 4.02 3.00
N PRO A 330 -13.55 4.91 2.49
CA PRO A 330 -14.29 5.87 3.31
C PRO A 330 -15.20 5.23 4.36
N ASP A 331 -15.60 3.98 4.18
CA ASP A 331 -16.37 3.19 5.16
C ASP A 331 -15.50 2.56 6.26
N GLY A 332 -14.20 2.83 6.24
CA GLY A 332 -13.21 2.33 7.20
C GLY A 332 -12.71 0.91 6.92
N ARG A 333 -13.16 0.25 5.85
CA ARG A 333 -12.66 -1.07 5.46
C ARG A 333 -11.33 -0.96 4.73
N LEU A 334 -10.48 -1.95 4.92
CA LEU A 334 -9.23 -2.10 4.18
C LEU A 334 -9.50 -2.97 2.94
N TRP A 335 -9.34 -2.40 1.75
CA TRP A 335 -9.46 -3.09 0.47
C TRP A 335 -8.09 -3.58 0.02
N LEU A 336 -8.06 -4.77 -0.57
CA LEU A 336 -6.85 -5.50 -0.89
C LEU A 336 -7.00 -6.11 -2.29
N PRO A 337 -6.23 -5.67 -3.28
CA PRO A 337 -6.09 -6.37 -4.55
C PRO A 337 -5.19 -7.59 -4.35
N ILE A 338 -5.54 -8.72 -4.93
CA ILE A 338 -4.79 -9.97 -4.79
C ILE A 338 -4.09 -10.27 -6.11
N ALA A 339 -2.82 -9.87 -6.19
CA ALA A 339 -2.04 -9.89 -7.42
C ALA A 339 -1.42 -11.27 -7.75
N GLN A 340 -1.00 -12.05 -6.75
CA GLN A 340 -0.33 -13.34 -6.96
C GLN A 340 0.94 -13.23 -7.83
N LEU A 341 1.71 -12.12 -7.74
CA LEU A 341 2.79 -11.81 -8.67
C LEU A 341 3.86 -12.90 -8.77
N ASP A 342 4.23 -13.52 -7.63
CA ASP A 342 5.18 -14.64 -7.59
C ASP A 342 4.71 -15.87 -8.41
N ARG A 343 3.41 -15.99 -8.66
CA ARG A 343 2.80 -17.09 -9.44
C ARG A 343 2.78 -16.84 -10.94
N LEU A 344 3.18 -15.66 -11.39
CA LEU A 344 3.33 -15.39 -12.83
C LEU A 344 4.46 -16.24 -13.43
N SER A 345 4.31 -16.59 -14.69
CA SER A 345 5.33 -17.37 -15.43
C SER A 345 6.72 -16.71 -15.39
N LEU A 346 6.77 -15.38 -15.27
CA LEU A 346 7.99 -14.59 -15.13
C LEU A 346 8.83 -14.99 -13.92
N PHE A 347 8.19 -15.40 -12.81
CA PHE A 347 8.83 -15.75 -11.55
C PHE A 347 8.79 -17.27 -11.26
N HIS A 348 8.25 -18.04 -12.20
CA HIS A 348 8.12 -19.51 -12.10
C HIS A 348 8.66 -20.24 -13.33
N GLN A 349 9.86 -19.88 -13.77
CA GLN A 349 10.58 -20.62 -14.83
C GLN A 349 9.75 -20.79 -16.11
N GLY A 350 8.93 -19.79 -16.47
CA GLY A 350 8.07 -19.81 -17.65
C GLY A 350 6.71 -20.51 -17.46
N GLN A 351 6.42 -21.08 -16.27
CA GLN A 351 5.15 -21.73 -15.98
C GLN A 351 4.30 -20.87 -15.05
N SER A 352 3.06 -20.58 -15.43
CA SER A 352 2.12 -19.84 -14.59
C SER A 352 1.50 -20.75 -13.53
N HIS A 353 1.49 -20.28 -12.28
CA HIS A 353 0.82 -20.90 -11.14
C HIS A 353 -0.36 -20.06 -10.63
N ILE A 354 -0.79 -19.07 -11.41
CA ILE A 354 -1.92 -18.18 -11.11
C ILE A 354 -3.17 -19.00 -10.83
N GLN A 355 -3.85 -18.69 -9.75
CA GLN A 355 -5.15 -19.26 -9.38
C GLN A 355 -6.26 -18.27 -9.69
N GLN A 356 -7.02 -18.55 -10.73
CA GLN A 356 -8.17 -17.73 -11.12
C GLN A 356 -9.45 -18.15 -10.41
N PRO A 357 -10.41 -17.23 -10.25
CA PRO A 357 -10.32 -15.80 -10.59
C PRO A 357 -9.43 -15.01 -9.63
N PHE A 358 -8.85 -13.91 -10.09
CA PHE A 358 -8.25 -12.91 -9.19
C PHE A 358 -9.32 -12.32 -8.26
N LEU A 359 -8.94 -12.04 -7.03
CA LEU A 359 -9.84 -11.52 -6.02
C LEU A 359 -9.53 -10.06 -5.68
N LEU A 360 -10.56 -9.24 -5.58
CA LEU A 360 -10.52 -7.98 -4.85
C LEU A 360 -11.31 -8.19 -3.57
N VAL A 361 -10.66 -8.02 -2.44
CA VAL A 361 -11.28 -8.32 -1.15
C VAL A 361 -11.26 -7.13 -0.20
N SER A 362 -12.05 -7.18 0.87
CA SER A 362 -11.96 -6.24 1.97
C SER A 362 -12.04 -6.91 3.32
N ILE A 363 -11.40 -6.29 4.32
CA ILE A 363 -11.46 -6.70 5.73
C ILE A 363 -11.82 -5.51 6.60
N ASP A 364 -12.27 -5.77 7.83
CA ASP A 364 -12.44 -4.74 8.85
C ASP A 364 -11.13 -4.59 9.65
N PRO A 365 -10.38 -3.49 9.54
CA PRO A 365 -9.08 -3.35 10.21
C PRO A 365 -9.18 -3.22 11.74
N HIS A 366 -10.39 -3.06 12.30
CA HIS A 366 -10.64 -2.96 13.75
C HIS A 366 -10.90 -4.31 14.41
N VAL A 367 -11.11 -5.35 13.60
CA VAL A 367 -11.31 -6.74 14.06
C VAL A 367 -10.02 -7.54 13.88
N THR A 368 -9.69 -8.37 14.85
CA THR A 368 -8.56 -9.31 14.74
C THR A 368 -9.08 -10.73 14.59
N GLN A 369 -8.36 -11.56 13.86
CA GLN A 369 -8.67 -12.99 13.81
C GLN A 369 -8.48 -13.60 15.21
N THR A 370 -9.55 -14.19 15.76
CA THR A 370 -9.41 -14.99 16.97
C THR A 370 -8.50 -16.18 16.64
N ARG A 371 -7.46 -16.39 17.45
CA ARG A 371 -6.66 -17.61 17.33
C ARG A 371 -7.60 -18.78 17.55
N ASP A 372 -7.73 -19.67 16.57
CA ASP A 372 -8.25 -21.00 16.83
C ASP A 372 -7.37 -21.59 17.95
N LYS A 373 -7.99 -21.93 19.07
CA LYS A 373 -7.26 -22.67 20.11
C LYS A 373 -6.87 -24.01 19.50
N PRO A 374 -5.63 -24.46 19.67
CA PRO A 374 -5.17 -25.73 19.17
C PRO A 374 -6.00 -26.89 19.72
#